data_3fdb95db3191a6e91cd88a81ca327b18
#
_entry.id   3fdb95db3191a6e91cd88a81ca327b18
#
_cell.length_a   1.000
_cell.length_b   1.000
_cell.length_c   1.000
_cell.angle_alpha   90.00
_cell.angle_beta   90.00
_cell.angle_gamma   90.00
#
_symmetry.space_group_name_H-M   'P 1'
#
loop_
_entity.id
_entity.type
_entity.pdbx_description
1 polymer ?
#
loop_
_entity_poly.entity_id
_entity_poly.type
_entity_poly.pdbx_seq_one_letter_code
_entity_poly.pdbx_strand_id
1 'polypeptide(L)'
;LIKPSYVTKTDKDGNFNFSGLKEDEYLIFALKDGNSNLRFDLPNEEIGFTVDNLQLTINSLQLTIDSLQLTSDSLQLTSDNLQLTGDNLQLTGDSLRVTSDSLRVKDEPFILYSFLEEDSVQRLLKKEVPEIGLLRFAFSYPAKDVEIEVMETLPDSFAIYPTHSANYDSILWYFTPNKDSLLLTINYDTLINDTSQISLKPRKTEGRRRGKEQTISSLNITNNVTGGKLKPEQDLIFTFKEPVTEIIMRDTSWYIVDKDTIINDLQFTKIDSFGLKYKLEKTFVPEQSYKIIIPDSVFFSFKGVTNDTTKITFKVPALSEY
;
A
#
# COMPACT_ATOMS: atom_id res chain seq x y z
N LEU A 1 -10.93 22.09 17.74
CA LEU A 1 -10.95 22.15 16.27
C LEU A 1 -11.89 23.30 15.86
N ILE A 2 -11.33 24.28 15.15
CA ILE A 2 -12.05 25.48 14.68
C ILE A 2 -12.79 25.09 13.41
N LYS A 3 -14.06 25.47 13.29
CA LYS A 3 -14.82 25.29 12.05
C LYS A 3 -14.37 26.33 11.01
N PRO A 4 -14.33 25.96 9.72
CA PRO A 4 -14.00 26.92 8.67
C PRO A 4 -15.04 28.04 8.59
N SER A 5 -14.57 29.28 8.36
CA SER A 5 -15.44 30.47 8.19
C SER A 5 -16.11 30.47 6.83
N TYR A 6 -15.43 30.00 5.80
CA TYR A 6 -15.89 29.89 4.43
C TYR A 6 -15.60 28.51 3.87
N VAL A 7 -16.50 27.98 3.06
CA VAL A 7 -16.37 26.66 2.43
C VAL A 7 -16.81 26.75 0.99
N THR A 8 -16.02 26.18 0.09
CA THR A 8 -16.38 25.98 -1.31
C THR A 8 -16.06 24.54 -1.71
N LYS A 9 -16.56 24.10 -2.85
CA LYS A 9 -16.22 22.77 -3.41
C LYS A 9 -15.45 22.96 -4.70
N THR A 10 -14.50 22.07 -4.92
CA THR A 10 -13.81 21.96 -6.21
C THR A 10 -14.74 21.40 -7.28
N ASP A 11 -14.53 21.79 -8.52
CA ASP A 11 -15.12 21.16 -9.70
C ASP A 11 -14.40 19.84 -10.04
N LYS A 12 -14.74 19.23 -11.18
CA LYS A 12 -14.14 17.97 -11.64
C LYS A 12 -12.67 18.07 -12.01
N ASP A 13 -12.23 19.29 -12.34
CA ASP A 13 -10.86 19.60 -12.74
C ASP A 13 -10.01 20.11 -11.56
N GLY A 14 -10.60 20.14 -10.36
CA GLY A 14 -9.95 20.60 -9.13
C GLY A 14 -10.00 22.12 -8.92
N ASN A 15 -10.68 22.89 -9.78
CA ASN A 15 -10.77 24.32 -9.61
C ASN A 15 -11.74 24.69 -8.48
N PHE A 16 -11.41 25.73 -7.74
CA PHE A 16 -12.23 26.25 -6.66
C PHE A 16 -12.30 27.77 -6.70
N ASN A 17 -13.37 28.32 -6.16
CA ASN A 17 -13.58 29.74 -6.06
C ASN A 17 -14.27 30.09 -4.75
N PHE A 18 -13.79 31.14 -4.09
CA PHE A 18 -14.44 31.75 -2.95
C PHE A 18 -15.00 33.13 -3.37
N SER A 19 -16.23 33.43 -3.01
CA SER A 19 -16.87 34.73 -3.25
C SER A 19 -17.30 35.34 -1.92
N GLY A 20 -17.30 36.69 -1.88
CA GLY A 20 -17.77 37.43 -0.71
C GLY A 20 -16.88 37.34 0.52
N LEU A 21 -15.57 37.11 0.34
CA LEU A 21 -14.60 37.17 1.42
C LEU A 21 -14.46 38.63 1.90
N LYS A 22 -14.28 38.83 3.21
CA LYS A 22 -13.94 40.12 3.80
C LYS A 22 -12.44 40.39 3.72
N GLU A 23 -12.05 41.64 3.95
CA GLU A 23 -10.64 41.96 4.21
C GLU A 23 -10.22 41.31 5.52
N ASP A 24 -9.34 40.35 5.42
CA ASP A 24 -8.79 39.65 6.58
C ASP A 24 -7.60 38.76 6.14
N GLU A 25 -7.00 38.12 7.10
CA GLU A 25 -5.97 37.12 6.90
C GLU A 25 -6.61 35.74 6.90
N TYR A 26 -6.32 34.93 5.86
CA TYR A 26 -6.92 33.62 5.67
C TYR A 26 -5.88 32.53 5.57
N LEU A 27 -6.16 31.43 6.24
CA LEU A 27 -5.53 30.14 5.99
C LEU A 27 -6.45 29.29 5.12
N ILE A 28 -5.91 28.76 4.02
CA ILE A 28 -6.70 27.94 3.09
C ILE A 28 -6.31 26.47 3.26
N PHE A 29 -7.34 25.63 3.36
CA PHE A 29 -7.23 24.20 3.42
C PHE A 29 -8.01 23.56 2.27
N ALA A 30 -7.43 22.56 1.62
CA ALA A 30 -8.15 21.59 0.82
C ALA A 30 -8.37 20.34 1.67
N LEU A 31 -9.57 19.80 1.70
CA LEU A 31 -9.91 18.60 2.47
C LEU A 31 -10.72 17.65 1.61
N LYS A 32 -10.26 16.41 1.50
CA LYS A 32 -11.06 15.31 0.98
C LYS A 32 -11.83 14.68 2.13
N ASP A 33 -12.94 15.31 2.46
CA ASP A 33 -13.77 15.00 3.62
C ASP A 33 -14.59 13.72 3.39
N GLY A 34 -14.18 12.63 4.04
CA GLY A 34 -14.79 11.32 3.87
C GLY A 34 -16.14 11.14 4.58
N ASN A 35 -16.38 11.91 5.65
CA ASN A 35 -17.60 11.82 6.47
C ASN A 35 -18.48 13.06 6.43
N SER A 36 -18.11 14.08 5.64
CA SER A 36 -18.84 15.35 5.45
C SER A 36 -19.02 16.16 6.73
N ASN A 37 -18.06 16.11 7.63
CA ASN A 37 -18.10 16.86 8.89
C ASN A 37 -17.28 18.15 8.88
N LEU A 38 -16.60 18.47 7.76
CA LEU A 38 -15.69 19.61 7.56
C LEU A 38 -14.53 19.64 8.55
N ARG A 39 -14.02 18.47 8.89
CA ARG A 39 -12.88 18.31 9.80
C ARG A 39 -11.92 17.26 9.24
N PHE A 40 -10.65 17.45 9.45
CA PHE A 40 -9.64 16.44 9.23
C PHE A 40 -9.54 15.57 10.49
N ASP A 41 -10.18 14.41 10.48
CA ASP A 41 -10.26 13.51 11.64
C ASP A 41 -10.23 12.02 11.31
N LEU A 42 -10.23 11.66 10.03
CA LEU A 42 -10.11 10.27 9.60
C LEU A 42 -8.76 9.99 8.94
N PRO A 43 -8.17 8.82 9.16
CA PRO A 43 -6.84 8.47 8.64
C PRO A 43 -6.78 8.31 7.12
N ASN A 44 -7.93 8.27 6.44
CA ASN A 44 -8.05 8.17 4.98
C ASN A 44 -8.47 9.48 4.32
N GLU A 45 -8.48 10.58 5.05
CA GLU A 45 -8.72 11.91 4.52
C GLU A 45 -7.43 12.54 4.03
N GLU A 46 -7.49 13.20 2.88
CA GLU A 46 -6.37 13.97 2.35
C GLU A 46 -6.54 15.43 2.74
N ILE A 47 -5.47 16.06 3.14
CA ILE A 47 -5.43 17.48 3.47
C ILE A 47 -4.37 18.20 2.64
N GLY A 48 -4.66 19.43 2.23
CA GLY A 48 -3.70 20.35 1.65
C GLY A 48 -3.87 21.72 2.29
N PHE A 49 -2.80 22.44 2.50
CA PHE A 49 -2.83 23.76 3.13
C PHE A 49 -1.74 24.67 2.58
N THR A 50 -1.92 25.97 2.79
CA THR A 50 -0.87 26.96 2.52
C THR A 50 0.07 27.10 3.70
N VAL A 51 1.36 27.28 3.41
CA VAL A 51 2.37 27.55 4.45
C VAL A 51 2.19 28.96 5.00
N ASP A 52 1.87 29.91 4.11
CA ASP A 52 1.69 31.32 4.46
C ASP A 52 0.21 31.68 4.47
N ASN A 53 -0.15 32.59 5.36
CA ASN A 53 -1.48 33.17 5.40
C ASN A 53 -1.73 34.06 4.19
N LEU A 54 -2.90 33.95 3.60
CA LEU A 54 -3.33 34.81 2.51
C LEU A 54 -3.93 36.10 3.08
N GLN A 55 -3.26 37.21 2.88
CA GLN A 55 -3.79 38.52 3.24
C GLN A 55 -4.67 39.06 2.10
N LEU A 56 -5.95 39.13 2.34
CA LEU A 56 -6.88 39.86 1.46
C LEU A 56 -6.99 41.30 1.92
N THR A 57 -6.37 42.18 1.16
CA THR A 57 -6.55 43.64 1.32
C THR A 57 -7.32 44.15 0.11
N ILE A 58 -8.38 44.89 0.33
CA ILE A 58 -8.99 45.72 -0.72
C ILE A 58 -8.02 46.86 -0.94
N ASN A 59 -6.90 46.57 -1.58
CA ASN A 59 -6.04 47.65 -2.05
C ASN A 59 -6.86 48.46 -3.03
N SER A 60 -7.02 49.77 -2.71
CA SER A 60 -7.57 50.80 -3.56
C SER A 60 -7.35 50.48 -5.04
N LEU A 61 -8.43 50.39 -5.79
CA LEU A 61 -8.39 50.31 -7.24
C LEU A 61 -7.57 51.51 -7.72
N GLN A 62 -6.27 51.38 -7.95
CA GLN A 62 -5.52 52.36 -8.71
C GLN A 62 -5.92 52.19 -10.18
N LEU A 63 -6.91 52.94 -10.59
CA LEU A 63 -7.19 53.13 -11.99
C LEU A 63 -6.12 54.06 -12.56
N THR A 64 -5.07 53.52 -13.15
CA THR A 64 -4.19 54.26 -14.05
C THR A 64 -4.95 54.52 -15.35
N ILE A 65 -5.52 55.69 -15.48
CA ILE A 65 -6.29 56.10 -16.66
C ILE A 65 -5.33 56.76 -17.65
N ASP A 66 -4.53 55.97 -18.39
CA ASP A 66 -3.75 56.51 -19.52
C ASP A 66 -4.51 56.44 -20.84
N SER A 67 -5.67 55.82 -20.92
CA SER A 67 -6.49 55.78 -22.13
C SER A 67 -7.91 55.24 -21.92
N LEU A 68 -8.73 55.88 -21.06
CA LEU A 68 -10.17 55.60 -20.99
C LEU A 68 -10.94 56.72 -21.67
N GLN A 69 -11.37 56.49 -22.90
CA GLN A 69 -12.45 57.29 -23.49
C GLN A 69 -13.76 56.82 -22.88
N LEU A 70 -14.28 57.60 -21.95
CA LEU A 70 -15.60 57.39 -21.38
C LEU A 70 -16.64 58.00 -22.31
N THR A 71 -17.32 57.17 -23.08
CA THR A 71 -18.57 57.54 -23.73
C THR A 71 -19.73 57.15 -22.84
N SER A 72 -20.31 58.18 -22.20
CA SER A 72 -21.60 58.28 -21.55
C SER A 72 -22.31 57.08 -20.96
N ASP A 73 -22.93 57.35 -19.85
CA ASP A 73 -24.01 56.72 -19.13
C ASP A 73 -23.62 55.72 -18.03
N SER A 74 -23.36 56.30 -16.85
CA SER A 74 -23.38 55.70 -15.52
C SER A 74 -22.19 54.85 -15.09
N LEU A 75 -21.19 55.45 -14.46
CA LEU A 75 -20.25 54.84 -13.55
C LEU A 75 -20.71 55.03 -12.10
N GLN A 76 -21.01 53.99 -11.36
CA GLN A 76 -21.25 54.07 -9.91
C GLN A 76 -20.08 53.44 -9.16
N LEU A 77 -19.38 54.24 -8.38
CA LEU A 77 -18.34 53.81 -7.45
C LEU A 77 -18.93 53.76 -6.04
N THR A 78 -18.99 52.60 -5.44
CA THR A 78 -19.37 52.44 -4.04
C THR A 78 -18.18 51.82 -3.26
N SER A 79 -17.22 52.67 -2.90
CA SER A 79 -16.31 52.43 -1.78
C SER A 79 -15.62 53.72 -1.37
N ASP A 80 -15.42 53.90 -0.09
CA ASP A 80 -14.94 55.12 0.55
C ASP A 80 -13.45 55.43 0.31
N ASN A 81 -12.73 54.66 -0.49
CA ASN A 81 -11.29 54.77 -0.71
C ASN A 81 -10.87 54.69 -2.19
N LEU A 82 -11.50 55.47 -3.03
CA LEU A 82 -11.06 55.64 -4.41
C LEU A 82 -10.16 56.87 -4.53
N GLN A 83 -8.87 56.69 -4.78
CA GLN A 83 -7.98 57.81 -5.18
C GLN A 83 -7.82 57.80 -6.70
N LEU A 84 -8.27 58.85 -7.32
CA LEU A 84 -8.08 59.13 -8.73
C LEU A 84 -6.85 60.06 -8.88
N THR A 85 -5.81 59.59 -9.50
CA THR A 85 -4.61 60.38 -9.79
C THR A 85 -4.48 60.57 -11.31
N GLY A 86 -4.79 61.79 -11.76
CA GLY A 86 -4.57 62.23 -13.13
C GLY A 86 -4.92 63.69 -13.28
N ASP A 87 -4.06 64.46 -13.98
CA ASP A 87 -4.09 65.92 -14.02
C ASP A 87 -5.26 66.56 -14.77
N ASN A 88 -6.15 65.82 -15.42
CA ASN A 88 -7.31 66.33 -16.13
C ASN A 88 -8.51 65.38 -16.14
N LEU A 89 -9.14 65.19 -15.01
CA LEU A 89 -10.39 64.44 -14.93
C LEU A 89 -11.56 65.44 -14.81
N GLN A 90 -12.29 65.68 -15.88
CA GLN A 90 -13.58 66.31 -15.82
C GLN A 90 -14.68 65.27 -15.83
N LEU A 91 -15.32 65.08 -14.70
CA LEU A 91 -16.51 64.24 -14.56
C LEU A 91 -17.73 65.07 -14.82
N THR A 92 -18.36 64.92 -15.98
CA THR A 92 -19.64 65.50 -16.28
C THR A 92 -20.67 64.40 -16.45
N GLY A 93 -21.41 64.08 -15.36
CA GLY A 93 -22.49 63.11 -15.39
C GLY A 93 -22.80 62.50 -14.00
N ASP A 94 -24.07 62.34 -13.70
CA ASP A 94 -24.59 62.16 -12.34
C ASP A 94 -24.41 60.82 -11.65
N SER A 95 -23.75 59.85 -12.22
CA SER A 95 -23.52 58.63 -11.43
C SER A 95 -22.49 57.65 -12.05
N LEU A 96 -21.44 57.37 -11.31
CA LEU A 96 -20.49 56.32 -11.58
C LEU A 96 -20.85 55.09 -10.71
N ARG A 97 -21.22 53.99 -11.32
CA ARG A 97 -21.39 52.72 -10.59
C ARG A 97 -20.27 51.76 -10.99
N VAL A 98 -19.44 51.39 -10.03
CA VAL A 98 -18.53 50.26 -10.16
C VAL A 98 -19.10 49.10 -9.36
N THR A 99 -19.64 48.12 -10.04
CA THR A 99 -19.96 46.83 -9.41
C THR A 99 -18.77 45.95 -9.55
N SER A 100 -17.97 45.78 -8.50
CA SER A 100 -16.88 44.84 -8.50
C SER A 100 -17.38 43.43 -8.11
N ASP A 101 -17.73 42.62 -9.10
CA ASP A 101 -18.09 41.22 -8.84
C ASP A 101 -16.89 40.27 -8.80
N SER A 102 -15.68 40.76 -8.85
CA SER A 102 -14.52 39.87 -8.72
C SER A 102 -13.26 40.63 -8.33
N LEU A 103 -12.84 40.48 -7.08
CA LEU A 103 -11.46 40.71 -6.65
C LEU A 103 -10.59 39.63 -7.26
N ARG A 104 -9.80 39.94 -8.28
CA ARG A 104 -8.77 39.07 -8.79
C ARG A 104 -7.47 39.38 -8.03
N VAL A 105 -7.07 38.45 -7.18
CA VAL A 105 -5.71 38.40 -6.67
C VAL A 105 -4.81 37.97 -7.84
N LYS A 106 -3.69 38.68 -8.00
CA LYS A 106 -2.64 38.46 -9.03
C LYS A 106 -2.73 37.21 -9.89
N ASP A 107 -2.48 37.33 -11.18
CA ASP A 107 -2.64 36.40 -12.29
C ASP A 107 -1.94 35.02 -12.18
N GLU A 108 -1.46 34.62 -11.03
CA GLU A 108 -0.93 33.25 -10.85
C GLU A 108 -1.97 32.35 -10.21
N PRO A 109 -2.25 31.18 -10.79
CA PRO A 109 -3.20 30.24 -10.22
C PRO A 109 -2.69 29.78 -8.86
N PHE A 110 -3.53 29.89 -7.84
CA PHE A 110 -3.25 29.42 -6.52
C PHE A 110 -3.44 27.90 -6.49
N ILE A 111 -2.36 27.15 -6.29
CA ILE A 111 -2.39 25.68 -6.34
C ILE A 111 -2.20 25.13 -4.93
N LEU A 112 -3.12 24.27 -4.51
CA LEU A 112 -3.00 23.48 -3.29
C LEU A 112 -2.72 22.02 -3.66
N TYR A 113 -1.72 21.44 -3.04
CA TYR A 113 -1.43 20.00 -3.15
C TYR A 113 -2.02 19.31 -1.93
N SER A 114 -2.90 18.34 -2.16
CA SER A 114 -3.38 17.47 -1.09
C SER A 114 -2.46 16.28 -0.91
N PHE A 115 -2.30 15.85 0.31
CA PHE A 115 -1.56 14.64 0.67
C PHE A 115 -2.33 13.89 1.77
N LEU A 116 -2.13 12.59 1.80
CA LEU A 116 -2.58 11.76 2.90
C LEU A 116 -1.55 11.87 4.03
N GLU A 117 -1.98 12.24 5.23
CA GLU A 117 -1.08 12.21 6.39
C GLU A 117 -0.70 10.76 6.67
N GLU A 118 0.59 10.46 6.56
CA GLU A 118 1.10 9.17 7.00
C GLU A 118 1.12 9.14 8.53
N ASP A 119 0.26 8.28 9.10
CA ASP A 119 0.33 8.00 10.54
C ASP A 119 1.69 7.32 10.82
N SER A 120 2.64 8.06 11.36
CA SER A 120 4.00 7.56 11.62
C SER A 120 4.10 6.60 12.81
N VAL A 121 3.01 6.40 13.54
CA VAL A 121 3.01 5.55 14.73
C VAL A 121 2.78 4.08 14.34
N GLN A 122 3.80 3.26 14.55
CA GLN A 122 3.68 1.81 14.38
C GLN A 122 2.72 1.23 15.43
N ARG A 123 1.73 0.45 14.99
CA ARG A 123 0.76 -0.20 15.86
C ARG A 123 0.64 -1.67 15.51
N LEU A 124 0.55 -2.51 16.53
CA LEU A 124 0.17 -3.90 16.37
C LEU A 124 -1.37 -3.97 16.22
N LEU A 125 -1.84 -4.19 15.00
CA LEU A 125 -3.26 -4.22 14.67
C LEU A 125 -3.92 -5.54 15.06
N LYS A 126 -3.19 -6.66 14.89
CA LYS A 126 -3.79 -7.98 15.07
C LYS A 126 -2.76 -9.04 15.44
N LYS A 127 -3.15 -9.88 16.39
CA LYS A 127 -2.48 -11.15 16.74
C LYS A 127 -3.47 -12.27 16.51
N GLU A 128 -3.21 -13.18 15.58
CA GLU A 128 -4.13 -14.26 15.25
C GLU A 128 -3.44 -15.54 14.82
N VAL A 129 -4.12 -16.64 15.02
CA VAL A 129 -3.75 -17.96 14.49
C VAL A 129 -4.77 -18.32 13.40
N PRO A 130 -4.47 -17.98 12.11
CA PRO A 130 -5.40 -18.22 11.00
C PRO A 130 -5.64 -19.70 10.74
N GLU A 131 -4.59 -20.50 10.91
CA GLU A 131 -4.60 -21.96 10.76
C GLU A 131 -3.63 -22.61 11.73
N ILE A 132 -3.75 -23.91 11.93
CA ILE A 132 -2.86 -24.68 12.81
C ILE A 132 -1.41 -24.54 12.32
N GLY A 133 -0.52 -24.14 13.21
CA GLY A 133 0.91 -23.98 12.91
C GLY A 133 1.29 -22.65 12.24
N LEU A 134 0.38 -21.66 12.20
CA LEU A 134 0.68 -20.33 11.70
C LEU A 134 0.17 -19.25 12.67
N LEU A 135 1.08 -18.43 13.18
CA LEU A 135 0.79 -17.23 13.97
C LEU A 135 1.11 -16.00 13.11
N ARG A 136 0.18 -15.07 13.02
CA ARG A 136 0.28 -13.84 12.27
C ARG A 136 0.19 -12.64 13.19
N PHE A 137 1.14 -11.72 13.02
CA PHE A 137 1.14 -10.38 13.60
C PHE A 137 0.96 -9.38 12.47
N ALA A 138 -0.07 -8.57 12.51
CA ALA A 138 -0.32 -7.53 11.51
C ALA A 138 -0.07 -6.15 12.13
N PHE A 139 0.60 -5.29 11.39
CA PHE A 139 1.03 -3.97 11.82
C PHE A 139 0.47 -2.87 10.91
N SER A 140 0.46 -1.63 11.39
CA SER A 140 -0.01 -0.47 10.61
C SER A 140 0.94 -0.08 9.48
N TYR A 141 2.24 -0.37 9.65
CA TYR A 141 3.32 -0.09 8.69
C TYR A 141 4.22 -1.30 8.50
N PRO A 142 5.11 -1.29 7.48
CA PRO A 142 6.10 -2.34 7.30
C PRO A 142 6.92 -2.59 8.57
N ALA A 143 6.85 -3.81 9.07
CA ALA A 143 7.41 -4.26 10.34
C ALA A 143 8.91 -4.60 10.24
N LYS A 144 9.73 -3.68 9.71
CA LYS A 144 11.17 -3.91 9.49
C LYS A 144 11.96 -3.89 10.80
N ASP A 145 11.53 -3.06 11.73
CA ASP A 145 12.20 -2.83 13.02
C ASP A 145 11.43 -3.46 14.19
N VAL A 146 10.58 -4.46 13.88
CA VAL A 146 9.80 -5.17 14.90
C VAL A 146 10.57 -6.40 15.35
N GLU A 147 10.78 -6.50 16.65
CA GLU A 147 11.38 -7.65 17.29
C GLU A 147 10.33 -8.42 18.10
N ILE A 148 10.32 -9.75 17.95
CA ILE A 148 9.42 -10.62 18.69
C ILE A 148 10.26 -11.66 19.40
N GLU A 149 10.16 -11.69 20.72
CA GLU A 149 10.93 -12.59 21.56
C GLU A 149 10.02 -13.57 22.30
N VAL A 150 10.46 -14.81 22.43
CA VAL A 150 9.80 -15.83 23.24
C VAL A 150 10.34 -15.74 24.66
N MET A 151 9.46 -15.49 25.61
CA MET A 151 9.80 -15.27 27.01
C MET A 151 9.82 -16.57 27.86
N GLU A 152 9.78 -17.71 27.24
CA GLU A 152 9.77 -19.02 27.90
C GLU A 152 10.71 -20.02 27.20
N THR A 153 11.13 -21.03 27.95
CA THR A 153 11.95 -22.13 27.38
C THR A 153 11.07 -23.00 26.50
N LEU A 154 11.48 -23.17 25.26
CA LEU A 154 10.80 -24.04 24.29
C LEU A 154 11.32 -25.48 24.38
N PRO A 155 10.44 -26.48 24.21
CA PRO A 155 10.88 -27.86 24.04
C PRO A 155 11.72 -28.04 22.76
N ASP A 156 12.67 -28.95 22.72
CA ASP A 156 13.50 -29.24 21.53
C ASP A 156 12.66 -29.62 20.30
N SER A 157 11.47 -30.17 20.51
CA SER A 157 10.54 -30.53 19.44
C SER A 157 9.72 -29.36 18.90
N PHE A 158 9.82 -28.16 19.50
CA PHE A 158 9.09 -26.96 19.07
C PHE A 158 10.00 -26.05 18.27
N ALA A 159 9.68 -25.86 17.01
CA ALA A 159 10.43 -24.99 16.11
C ALA A 159 9.55 -23.83 15.62
N ILE A 160 10.16 -22.67 15.40
CA ILE A 160 9.56 -21.48 14.84
C ILE A 160 10.31 -21.08 13.57
N TYR A 161 9.57 -20.82 12.50
CA TYR A 161 10.09 -20.39 11.21
C TYR A 161 9.48 -19.00 10.89
N PRO A 162 10.17 -17.90 11.28
CA PRO A 162 9.67 -16.55 11.05
C PRO A 162 9.82 -16.16 9.58
N THR A 163 8.82 -15.43 9.06
CA THR A 163 8.86 -14.83 7.72
C THR A 163 8.01 -13.54 7.71
N HIS A 164 8.02 -12.84 6.59
CA HIS A 164 7.24 -11.61 6.40
C HIS A 164 6.28 -11.75 5.23
N SER A 165 5.19 -11.00 5.26
CA SER A 165 4.33 -10.79 4.09
C SER A 165 5.09 -10.06 2.97
N ALA A 166 4.56 -10.09 1.74
CA ALA A 166 5.18 -9.42 0.59
C ALA A 166 5.40 -7.91 0.81
N ASN A 167 4.50 -7.26 1.53
CA ASN A 167 4.56 -5.82 1.84
C ASN A 167 5.23 -5.51 3.18
N TYR A 168 5.73 -6.53 3.89
CA TYR A 168 6.28 -6.39 5.24
C TYR A 168 5.29 -5.85 6.30
N ASP A 169 4.01 -5.76 6.01
CA ASP A 169 2.97 -5.31 6.95
C ASP A 169 2.56 -6.38 7.96
N SER A 170 3.02 -7.61 7.77
CA SER A 170 2.74 -8.73 8.66
C SER A 170 3.97 -9.59 8.86
N ILE A 171 4.18 -10.02 10.11
CA ILE A 171 5.15 -11.06 10.47
C ILE A 171 4.37 -12.36 10.60
N LEU A 172 4.87 -13.41 9.98
CA LEU A 172 4.28 -14.74 9.96
C LEU A 172 5.23 -15.72 10.64
N TRP A 173 4.79 -16.35 11.69
CA TRP A 173 5.53 -17.40 12.36
C TRP A 173 4.88 -18.75 12.08
N TYR A 174 5.54 -19.57 11.28
CA TYR A 174 5.20 -20.97 11.17
C TYR A 174 5.79 -21.69 12.38
N PHE A 175 5.02 -22.54 13.02
CA PHE A 175 5.46 -23.24 14.24
C PHE A 175 4.98 -24.68 14.30
N THR A 176 5.76 -25.56 14.94
CA THR A 176 5.36 -26.95 15.18
C THR A 176 4.15 -26.98 16.11
N PRO A 177 3.00 -27.59 15.71
CA PRO A 177 1.75 -27.48 16.46
C PRO A 177 1.65 -28.43 17.65
N ASN A 178 2.66 -28.46 18.52
CA ASN A 178 2.76 -29.32 19.69
C ASN A 178 2.68 -28.57 21.03
N LYS A 179 2.27 -27.30 21.00
CA LYS A 179 2.12 -26.42 22.18
C LYS A 179 0.83 -25.61 22.06
N ASP A 180 0.19 -25.32 23.22
CA ASP A 180 -1.11 -24.65 23.25
C ASP A 180 -1.03 -23.11 23.27
N SER A 181 0.06 -22.56 23.81
CA SER A 181 0.24 -21.10 23.93
C SER A 181 1.72 -20.74 23.97
N LEU A 182 2.03 -19.49 23.64
CA LEU A 182 3.35 -18.87 23.78
C LEU A 182 3.24 -17.57 24.59
N LEU A 183 4.24 -17.36 25.46
CA LEU A 183 4.46 -16.06 26.09
C LEU A 183 5.47 -15.28 25.26
N LEU A 184 5.04 -14.16 24.69
CA LEU A 184 5.82 -13.35 23.76
C LEU A 184 5.92 -11.92 24.24
N THR A 185 7.06 -11.29 23.98
CA THR A 185 7.24 -9.84 23.99
C THR A 185 7.42 -9.34 22.56
N ILE A 186 6.67 -8.32 22.19
CA ILE A 186 6.69 -7.70 20.88
C ILE A 186 7.13 -6.26 21.02
N ASN A 187 8.30 -5.94 20.49
CA ASN A 187 8.90 -4.62 20.49
C ASN A 187 8.71 -4.00 19.12
N TYR A 188 7.86 -3.00 18.97
CA TYR A 188 7.55 -2.37 17.69
C TYR A 188 7.65 -0.84 17.70
N ASP A 189 7.99 -0.27 18.85
CA ASP A 189 8.36 1.13 19.02
C ASP A 189 9.36 1.21 20.19
N THR A 190 10.15 2.27 20.25
CA THR A 190 11.18 2.49 21.28
C THR A 190 10.62 2.52 22.72
N LEU A 191 9.31 2.72 22.88
CA LEU A 191 8.64 2.86 24.15
C LEU A 191 7.54 1.81 24.42
N ILE A 192 7.22 0.93 23.46
CA ILE A 192 6.08 0.02 23.55
C ILE A 192 6.54 -1.43 23.48
N ASN A 193 6.52 -2.09 24.64
CA ASN A 193 6.71 -3.52 24.79
C ASN A 193 5.36 -4.16 25.10
N ASP A 194 4.79 -4.91 24.15
CA ASP A 194 3.56 -5.68 24.38
C ASP A 194 3.93 -7.11 24.77
N THR A 195 3.85 -7.42 26.06
CA THR A 195 4.04 -8.79 26.56
C THR A 195 2.68 -9.45 26.74
N SER A 196 2.46 -10.54 26.03
CA SER A 196 1.18 -11.26 26.08
C SER A 196 1.32 -12.76 25.86
N GLN A 197 0.45 -13.51 26.52
CA GLN A 197 0.28 -14.92 26.26
C GLN A 197 -0.67 -15.12 25.08
N ILE A 198 -0.19 -15.79 24.03
CA ILE A 198 -0.95 -16.02 22.81
C ILE A 198 -1.32 -17.48 22.71
N SER A 199 -2.63 -17.75 22.56
CA SER A 199 -3.10 -19.11 22.27
C SER A 199 -2.73 -19.46 20.83
N LEU A 200 -2.11 -20.63 20.63
CA LEU A 200 -1.70 -21.17 19.34
C LEU A 200 -2.80 -21.97 18.63
N LYS A 201 -4.01 -21.97 19.21
CA LYS A 201 -5.17 -22.64 18.61
C LYS A 201 -5.95 -21.65 17.74
N PRO A 202 -6.34 -22.04 16.52
CA PRO A 202 -7.21 -21.21 15.68
C PRO A 202 -8.53 -20.89 16.42
N ARG A 203 -8.97 -19.63 16.35
CA ARG A 203 -10.30 -19.27 16.88
C ARG A 203 -11.37 -19.94 16.03
N LYS A 204 -12.26 -20.67 16.67
CA LYS A 204 -13.48 -21.19 16.02
C LYS A 204 -14.35 -19.99 15.63
N THR A 205 -14.48 -19.71 14.35
CA THR A 205 -15.46 -18.74 13.86
C THR A 205 -16.84 -19.39 13.98
N GLU A 206 -17.67 -18.91 14.89
CA GLU A 206 -19.09 -19.27 14.97
C GLU A 206 -19.73 -18.85 13.64
N GLY A 207 -20.16 -19.81 12.86
CA GLY A 207 -20.87 -19.55 11.58
C GLY A 207 -20.44 -20.34 10.36
N ARG A 208 -19.33 -21.05 10.36
CA ARG A 208 -19.06 -22.02 9.28
C ARG A 208 -19.75 -23.34 9.61
N ARG A 209 -20.73 -23.69 8.76
CA ARG A 209 -21.43 -24.98 8.72
C ARG A 209 -20.47 -26.11 9.04
N ARG A 210 -20.94 -27.05 9.88
CA ARG A 210 -20.33 -28.38 10.07
C ARG A 210 -19.89 -28.94 8.70
N GLY A 211 -18.62 -28.86 8.39
CA GLY A 211 -18.12 -29.33 7.12
C GLY A 211 -16.62 -29.46 7.15
N LYS A 212 -16.17 -30.68 7.31
CA LYS A 212 -14.83 -31.21 7.17
C LYS A 212 -13.83 -30.74 8.24
N GLU A 213 -13.45 -31.64 9.12
CA GLU A 213 -12.09 -31.69 9.64
C GLU A 213 -11.18 -31.32 8.47
N GLN A 214 -10.31 -30.29 8.65
CA GLN A 214 -9.27 -30.00 7.67
C GLN A 214 -8.38 -31.25 7.63
N THR A 215 -8.72 -32.16 6.74
CA THR A 215 -7.79 -33.20 6.33
C THR A 215 -6.55 -32.47 5.90
N ILE A 216 -5.41 -32.86 6.46
CA ILE A 216 -4.09 -32.37 6.11
C ILE A 216 -3.99 -32.54 4.60
N SER A 217 -4.18 -31.42 3.87
CA SER A 217 -4.05 -31.41 2.42
C SER A 217 -2.57 -31.49 2.10
N SER A 218 -2.22 -32.13 0.99
CA SER A 218 -0.84 -32.18 0.49
C SER A 218 -0.20 -30.80 0.43
N LEU A 219 1.10 -30.75 0.54
CA LEU A 219 1.90 -29.53 0.44
C LEU A 219 1.70 -28.91 -0.96
N ASN A 220 1.11 -27.74 -1.01
CA ASN A 220 0.83 -27.04 -2.27
C ASN A 220 2.11 -26.44 -2.85
N ILE A 221 2.40 -26.78 -4.09
CA ILE A 221 3.54 -26.27 -4.87
C ILE A 221 3.02 -25.38 -5.99
N THR A 222 3.51 -24.16 -6.07
CA THR A 222 3.33 -23.26 -7.20
C THR A 222 4.68 -22.98 -7.86
N ASN A 223 4.68 -22.47 -9.09
CA ASN A 223 5.90 -22.14 -9.80
C ASN A 223 5.75 -20.85 -10.63
N ASN A 224 6.86 -20.36 -11.17
CA ASN A 224 6.90 -19.11 -11.94
C ASN A 224 6.64 -19.26 -13.45
N VAL A 225 6.23 -20.44 -13.92
CA VAL A 225 5.78 -20.65 -15.30
C VAL A 225 4.45 -19.93 -15.52
N THR A 226 4.39 -19.04 -16.49
CA THR A 226 3.18 -18.27 -16.81
C THR A 226 2.71 -18.59 -18.23
N GLY A 227 1.45 -19.01 -18.37
CA GLY A 227 0.88 -19.35 -19.68
C GLY A 227 1.63 -20.48 -20.39
N GLY A 228 2.21 -21.43 -19.67
CA GLY A 228 3.02 -22.51 -20.22
C GLY A 228 4.38 -22.07 -20.77
N LYS A 229 4.85 -20.88 -20.43
CA LYS A 229 6.15 -20.34 -20.83
C LYS A 229 6.99 -19.99 -19.60
N LEU A 230 8.28 -20.33 -19.65
CA LEU A 230 9.31 -19.80 -18.75
C LEU A 230 10.15 -18.80 -19.53
N LYS A 231 10.40 -17.63 -18.95
CA LYS A 231 11.20 -16.60 -19.65
C LYS A 231 12.62 -17.10 -19.91
N PRO A 232 13.24 -16.75 -21.03
CA PRO A 232 14.64 -17.05 -21.28
C PRO A 232 15.53 -16.56 -20.13
N GLU A 233 16.58 -17.29 -19.80
CA GLU A 233 17.55 -16.98 -18.74
C GLU A 233 16.96 -16.93 -17.33
N GLN A 234 15.70 -17.31 -17.15
CA GLN A 234 15.06 -17.37 -15.83
C GLN A 234 15.15 -18.77 -15.23
N ASP A 235 15.49 -18.82 -13.95
CA ASP A 235 15.42 -20.07 -13.18
C ASP A 235 13.96 -20.52 -13.00
N LEU A 236 13.74 -21.84 -12.96
CA LEU A 236 12.46 -22.39 -12.54
C LEU A 236 12.39 -22.39 -11.00
N ILE A 237 11.49 -21.56 -10.48
CA ILE A 237 11.32 -21.34 -9.04
C ILE A 237 10.03 -22.01 -8.58
N PHE A 238 10.15 -22.79 -7.52
CA PHE A 238 9.05 -23.39 -6.80
C PHE A 238 8.75 -22.57 -5.55
N THR A 239 7.48 -22.27 -5.35
CA THR A 239 7.01 -21.52 -4.17
C THR A 239 6.03 -22.39 -3.38
N PHE A 240 6.27 -22.51 -2.09
CA PHE A 240 5.50 -23.31 -1.15
C PHE A 240 4.64 -22.40 -0.26
N LYS A 241 3.49 -22.89 0.15
CA LYS A 241 2.61 -22.17 1.06
C LYS A 241 3.14 -22.15 2.49
N GLU A 242 3.93 -23.16 2.86
CA GLU A 242 4.54 -23.31 4.19
C GLU A 242 6.00 -23.78 4.06
N PRO A 243 6.84 -23.52 5.05
CA PRO A 243 8.26 -23.86 5.01
C PRO A 243 8.52 -25.36 4.75
N VAL A 244 9.38 -25.61 3.77
CA VAL A 244 9.95 -26.94 3.51
C VAL A 244 11.20 -27.08 4.37
N THR A 245 11.25 -28.11 5.19
CA THR A 245 12.35 -28.39 6.11
C THR A 245 13.24 -29.52 5.63
N GLU A 246 12.71 -30.38 4.77
CA GLU A 246 13.45 -31.51 4.25
C GLU A 246 13.08 -31.80 2.79
N ILE A 247 14.07 -32.22 2.00
CA ILE A 247 13.91 -32.68 0.62
C ILE A 247 14.52 -34.05 0.51
N ILE A 248 13.68 -35.04 0.23
CA ILE A 248 14.13 -36.43 0.06
C ILE A 248 14.15 -36.79 -1.41
N MET A 249 15.34 -36.92 -1.97
CA MET A 249 15.56 -37.36 -3.35
C MET A 249 15.50 -38.88 -3.43
N ARG A 250 14.76 -39.38 -4.42
CA ARG A 250 14.67 -40.84 -4.66
C ARG A 250 15.19 -41.18 -6.06
N ASP A 251 16.12 -42.08 -6.19
CA ASP A 251 16.87 -42.38 -7.42
C ASP A 251 16.02 -42.76 -8.65
N THR A 252 14.78 -43.16 -8.47
CA THR A 252 13.97 -43.75 -9.56
C THR A 252 12.79 -42.89 -10.00
N SER A 253 12.61 -41.69 -9.42
CA SER A 253 11.32 -41.00 -9.52
C SER A 253 11.37 -39.65 -10.27
N TRP A 254 12.55 -39.16 -10.58
CA TRP A 254 12.77 -37.84 -11.14
C TRP A 254 13.22 -37.86 -12.57
N TYR A 255 12.58 -37.12 -13.42
CA TYR A 255 13.12 -36.90 -14.74
C TYR A 255 12.73 -35.54 -15.28
N ILE A 256 13.62 -34.92 -16.02
CA ILE A 256 13.36 -33.84 -16.89
C ILE A 256 13.37 -34.42 -18.30
N VAL A 257 12.33 -34.15 -19.07
CA VAL A 257 12.28 -34.51 -20.48
C VAL A 257 12.61 -33.26 -21.30
N ASP A 258 13.74 -33.33 -22.00
CA ASP A 258 14.17 -32.30 -22.94
C ASP A 258 14.42 -32.99 -24.27
N LYS A 259 13.52 -32.80 -25.26
CA LYS A 259 13.60 -33.45 -26.59
C LYS A 259 13.91 -34.97 -26.50
N ASP A 260 13.16 -35.71 -25.69
CA ASP A 260 13.33 -37.13 -25.46
C ASP A 260 14.51 -37.52 -24.53
N THR A 261 15.24 -36.57 -23.99
CA THR A 261 16.29 -36.84 -23.01
C THR A 261 15.69 -36.90 -21.59
N ILE A 262 15.94 -37.99 -20.88
CA ILE A 262 15.54 -38.16 -19.47
C ILE A 262 16.75 -37.88 -18.59
N ILE A 263 16.63 -36.91 -17.71
CA ILE A 263 17.64 -36.55 -16.72
C ILE A 263 17.09 -36.91 -15.34
N ASN A 264 17.77 -37.83 -14.65
CA ASN A 264 17.33 -38.36 -13.34
C ASN A 264 17.93 -37.61 -12.15
N ASP A 265 18.67 -36.51 -12.37
CA ASP A 265 19.32 -35.75 -11.29
C ASP A 265 18.72 -34.34 -11.21
N LEU A 266 17.73 -34.19 -10.34
CA LEU A 266 17.15 -32.91 -10.01
C LEU A 266 17.70 -32.41 -8.68
N GLN A 267 18.33 -31.26 -8.69
CA GLN A 267 18.81 -30.60 -7.48
C GLN A 267 18.04 -29.33 -7.24
N PHE A 268 17.64 -29.13 -5.98
CA PHE A 268 16.90 -27.95 -5.55
C PHE A 268 17.72 -27.13 -4.56
N THR A 269 17.90 -25.86 -4.83
CA THR A 269 18.58 -24.93 -3.93
C THR A 269 17.58 -23.97 -3.32
N LYS A 270 17.63 -23.85 -2.01
CA LYS A 270 16.84 -22.87 -1.26
C LYS A 270 17.31 -21.45 -1.61
N ILE A 271 16.39 -20.58 -2.03
CA ILE A 271 16.70 -19.19 -2.45
C ILE A 271 16.15 -18.14 -1.50
N ASP A 272 15.46 -18.53 -0.43
CA ASP A 272 15.03 -17.65 0.64
C ASP A 272 15.49 -18.15 2.01
N SER A 273 15.47 -17.31 3.03
CA SER A 273 15.87 -17.68 4.39
C SER A 273 14.87 -18.62 5.08
N PHE A 274 13.64 -18.71 4.56
CA PHE A 274 12.50 -19.30 5.25
C PHE A 274 12.13 -20.70 4.76
N GLY A 275 12.69 -21.14 3.63
CA GLY A 275 12.33 -22.42 3.04
C GLY A 275 10.99 -22.41 2.30
N LEU A 276 10.55 -21.24 1.85
CA LEU A 276 9.34 -21.08 1.04
C LEU A 276 9.61 -21.07 -0.45
N LYS A 277 10.88 -20.87 -0.87
CA LYS A 277 11.26 -20.79 -2.27
C LYS A 277 12.50 -21.63 -2.55
N TYR A 278 12.40 -22.42 -3.61
CA TYR A 278 13.50 -23.24 -4.10
C TYR A 278 13.62 -23.07 -5.61
N LYS A 279 14.83 -23.03 -6.12
CA LYS A 279 15.09 -23.10 -7.55
C LYS A 279 15.55 -24.50 -7.95
N LEU A 280 15.21 -24.91 -9.16
CA LEU A 280 15.79 -26.08 -9.79
C LEU A 280 17.14 -25.72 -10.42
N GLU A 281 18.20 -26.44 -10.04
CA GLU A 281 19.54 -26.24 -10.59
C GLU A 281 19.65 -26.80 -12.01
N LYS A 282 19.05 -26.07 -12.96
CA LYS A 282 19.11 -26.39 -14.38
C LYS A 282 19.00 -25.13 -15.22
N THR A 283 19.87 -25.02 -16.22
CA THR A 283 19.75 -24.02 -17.28
C THR A 283 18.78 -24.49 -18.36
N PHE A 284 17.81 -23.65 -18.70
CA PHE A 284 16.82 -23.93 -19.70
C PHE A 284 17.19 -23.21 -21.01
N VAL A 285 17.24 -23.97 -22.10
CA VAL A 285 17.67 -23.48 -23.43
C VAL A 285 16.48 -22.85 -24.16
N PRO A 286 16.62 -21.68 -24.78
CA PRO A 286 15.58 -21.10 -25.62
C PRO A 286 15.11 -22.04 -26.73
N GLU A 287 13.85 -21.87 -27.17
CA GLU A 287 13.16 -22.64 -28.22
C GLU A 287 12.86 -24.10 -27.86
N GLN A 288 13.21 -24.56 -26.66
CA GLN A 288 12.95 -25.93 -26.20
C GLN A 288 11.71 -26.05 -25.32
N SER A 289 11.12 -27.25 -25.34
CA SER A 289 10.00 -27.61 -24.46
C SER A 289 10.44 -28.58 -23.40
N TYR A 290 10.02 -28.34 -22.18
CA TYR A 290 10.40 -29.11 -21.01
C TYR A 290 9.17 -29.72 -20.32
N LYS A 291 9.35 -30.90 -19.77
CA LYS A 291 8.40 -31.55 -18.88
C LYS A 291 9.13 -32.01 -17.62
N ILE A 292 8.72 -31.51 -16.50
CA ILE A 292 9.28 -31.85 -15.19
C ILE A 292 8.23 -32.60 -14.38
N ILE A 293 8.60 -33.73 -13.81
CA ILE A 293 7.75 -34.51 -12.94
C ILE A 293 8.44 -34.62 -11.58
N ILE A 294 7.79 -34.11 -10.56
CA ILE A 294 8.19 -34.24 -9.18
C ILE A 294 7.24 -35.23 -8.53
N PRO A 295 7.73 -36.40 -8.10
CA PRO A 295 6.91 -37.39 -7.41
C PRO A 295 6.30 -36.87 -6.12
N ASP A 296 5.39 -37.61 -5.54
CA ASP A 296 4.91 -37.41 -4.19
C ASP A 296 6.02 -37.63 -3.16
N SER A 297 5.84 -37.04 -1.99
CA SER A 297 6.72 -37.25 -0.82
C SER A 297 8.19 -36.92 -1.06
N VAL A 298 8.42 -35.83 -1.77
CA VAL A 298 9.74 -35.25 -2.03
C VAL A 298 10.04 -34.10 -1.10
N PHE A 299 9.11 -33.17 -1.02
CA PHE A 299 9.19 -32.01 -0.15
C PHE A 299 8.40 -32.28 1.12
N PHE A 300 9.04 -32.09 2.26
CA PHE A 300 8.44 -32.24 3.57
C PHE A 300 8.33 -30.85 4.23
N SER A 301 7.13 -30.49 4.61
CA SER A 301 6.94 -29.27 5.39
C SER A 301 7.33 -29.48 6.85
N PHE A 302 7.46 -28.39 7.60
CA PHE A 302 7.71 -28.43 9.05
C PHE A 302 6.62 -29.15 9.85
N LYS A 303 5.45 -29.38 9.26
CA LYS A 303 4.35 -30.18 9.83
C LYS A 303 4.43 -31.66 9.46
N GLY A 304 5.40 -32.05 8.65
CA GLY A 304 5.50 -33.41 8.10
C GLY A 304 4.53 -33.67 6.94
N VAL A 305 3.90 -32.65 6.39
CA VAL A 305 3.04 -32.76 5.20
C VAL A 305 3.90 -32.83 3.96
N THR A 306 3.55 -33.70 3.02
CA THR A 306 4.31 -33.93 1.80
C THR A 306 3.55 -33.44 0.57
N ASN A 307 4.29 -33.20 -0.52
CA ASN A 307 3.68 -32.88 -1.81
C ASN A 307 3.06 -34.11 -2.48
N ASP A 308 2.03 -33.87 -3.29
CA ASP A 308 1.55 -34.82 -4.30
C ASP A 308 2.42 -34.74 -5.56
N THR A 309 2.31 -35.76 -6.44
CA THR A 309 2.99 -35.75 -7.74
C THR A 309 2.64 -34.50 -8.53
N THR A 310 3.65 -33.70 -8.81
CA THR A 310 3.53 -32.44 -9.54
C THR A 310 4.12 -32.58 -10.94
N LYS A 311 3.35 -32.20 -11.96
CA LYS A 311 3.78 -32.21 -13.36
C LYS A 311 3.77 -30.79 -13.91
N ILE A 312 4.89 -30.35 -14.48
CA ILE A 312 5.05 -29.01 -15.03
C ILE A 312 5.50 -29.16 -16.48
N THR A 313 4.76 -28.56 -17.40
CA THR A 313 5.12 -28.52 -18.81
C THR A 313 5.21 -27.06 -19.26
N PHE A 314 6.31 -26.70 -19.89
CA PHE A 314 6.53 -25.36 -20.39
C PHE A 314 7.47 -25.33 -21.60
N LYS A 315 7.41 -24.21 -22.34
CA LYS A 315 8.35 -23.88 -23.41
C LYS A 315 9.17 -22.65 -22.98
N VAL A 316 10.44 -22.62 -23.35
CA VAL A 316 11.26 -21.42 -23.26
C VAL A 316 11.22 -20.72 -24.62
N PRO A 317 10.67 -19.49 -24.73
CA PRO A 317 10.62 -18.76 -25.98
C PRO A 317 12.00 -18.40 -26.52
N ALA A 318 12.06 -17.98 -27.78
CA ALA A 318 13.29 -17.42 -28.34
C ALA A 318 13.63 -16.09 -27.67
N LEU A 319 14.92 -15.76 -27.56
CA LEU A 319 15.38 -14.47 -27.01
C LEU A 319 14.82 -13.26 -27.78
N SER A 320 14.54 -13.44 -29.06
CA SER A 320 13.97 -12.40 -29.94
C SER A 320 12.48 -12.10 -29.67
N GLU A 321 11.80 -12.92 -28.88
CA GLU A 321 10.38 -12.71 -28.48
C GLU A 321 10.24 -11.86 -27.23
N TYR A 322 11.34 -11.44 -26.64
CA TYR A 322 11.43 -10.61 -25.43
C TYR A 322 12.40 -9.44 -25.67
#